data_9cdf1e207226efc55d66b35f0168586f
#
_entry.id   9cdf1e207226efc55d66b35f0168586f
#
_cell.length_a   1.000
_cell.length_b   1.000
_cell.length_c   1.000
_cell.angle_alpha   90.00
_cell.angle_beta   90.00
_cell.angle_gamma   90.00
#
_symmetry.space_group_name_H-M   'P 1'
#
loop_
_entity.id
_entity.type
_entity.pdbx_description
1 polymer ?
#
loop_
_entity_poly.entity_id
_entity_poly.type
_entity_poly.pdbx_seq_one_letter_code
_entity_poly.pdbx_strand_id
1 'polypeptide(L)'
;FRNQVKGKFEIEEFCYTDGIRQYVEELVGDNAFTMPVYWEAERRGRDADNRPEMKLKITTSFCFSKQISHIEFYHNSSWLEYGGSPDKAVRSAFTAAFDKFLRDNNKYTKSESKIIFQDIQDSLVLVTNCFSTIGCFENQTKKSVNSKFTQEAMTAFLKEQLQVWFIENKQEAERAAEQILVNKRARESAEKTKSTVKKKLSGNIDI
;
A
#
# COMPACT_ATOMS: atom_id res chain seq x y z
N PHE A 1 -12.00 19.10 15.87
CA PHE A 1 -11.82 20.19 14.91
C PHE A 1 -12.98 21.19 15.04
N ARG A 2 -12.71 22.47 14.98
CA ARG A 2 -13.72 23.54 15.09
C ARG A 2 -13.56 24.51 13.93
N ASN A 3 -14.56 24.61 13.08
CA ASN A 3 -14.56 25.48 11.92
C ASN A 3 -15.71 26.52 12.05
N GLN A 4 -15.49 27.75 11.60
CA GLN A 4 -16.51 28.78 11.58
C GLN A 4 -17.10 28.91 10.18
N VAL A 5 -18.35 28.51 10.02
CA VAL A 5 -19.09 28.58 8.76
C VAL A 5 -20.27 29.49 8.96
N LYS A 6 -20.35 30.58 8.16
CA LYS A 6 -21.45 31.58 8.21
C LYS A 6 -21.76 32.13 9.61
N GLY A 7 -20.72 32.39 10.42
CA GLY A 7 -20.84 32.91 11.77
C GLY A 7 -21.26 31.91 12.86
N LYS A 8 -21.46 30.66 12.53
CA LYS A 8 -21.67 29.53 13.46
C LYS A 8 -20.47 28.63 13.50
N PHE A 9 -20.21 27.98 14.65
CA PHE A 9 -19.15 27.00 14.77
C PHE A 9 -19.73 25.60 14.48
N GLU A 10 -19.11 24.93 13.52
CA GLU A 10 -19.28 23.50 13.28
C GLU A 10 -18.12 22.79 13.99
N ILE A 11 -18.46 21.76 14.77
CA ILE A 11 -17.51 20.98 15.55
C ILE A 11 -17.55 19.56 14.99
N GLU A 12 -16.39 19.08 14.54
CA GLU A 12 -16.18 17.69 14.15
C GLU A 12 -15.18 17.07 15.14
N GLU A 13 -15.53 15.91 15.69
CA GLU A 13 -14.68 15.16 16.59
C GLU A 13 -14.19 13.90 15.86
N PHE A 14 -12.87 13.72 15.83
CA PHE A 14 -12.23 12.52 15.30
C PHE A 14 -11.56 11.79 16.44
N CYS A 15 -12.02 10.58 16.73
CA CYS A 15 -11.47 9.74 17.78
C CYS A 15 -11.40 8.29 17.30
N TYR A 16 -10.20 7.80 17.04
CA TYR A 16 -9.95 6.44 16.61
C TYR A 16 -9.40 5.62 17.80
N THR A 17 -10.29 5.02 18.59
CA THR A 17 -9.92 4.23 19.77
C THR A 17 -9.12 2.98 19.41
N ASP A 18 -9.40 2.38 18.24
CA ASP A 18 -8.68 1.24 17.68
C ASP A 18 -7.59 1.66 16.66
N GLY A 19 -7.19 2.94 16.72
CA GLY A 19 -6.11 3.49 15.89
C GLY A 19 -6.36 3.37 14.39
N ILE A 20 -5.32 3.00 13.63
CA ILE A 20 -5.38 2.95 12.16
C ILE A 20 -6.32 1.88 11.61
N ARG A 21 -6.68 0.87 12.42
CA ARG A 21 -7.67 -0.13 12.01
C ARG A 21 -9.04 0.52 11.82
N GLN A 22 -9.52 1.21 12.84
CA GLN A 22 -10.80 1.92 12.79
C GLN A 22 -10.81 2.98 11.68
N TYR A 23 -9.68 3.65 11.47
CA TYR A 23 -9.54 4.64 10.39
C TYR A 23 -9.70 3.99 9.01
N VAL A 24 -9.09 2.83 8.76
CA VAL A 24 -9.27 2.08 7.49
C VAL A 24 -10.72 1.60 7.33
N GLU A 25 -11.35 1.12 8.41
CA GLU A 25 -12.76 0.72 8.40
C GLU A 25 -13.68 1.89 8.00
N GLU A 26 -13.42 3.08 8.53
CA GLU A 26 -14.18 4.29 8.19
C GLU A 26 -13.94 4.76 6.75
N LEU A 27 -12.66 4.73 6.29
CA LEU A 27 -12.31 5.10 4.91
C LEU A 27 -13.02 4.25 3.87
N VAL A 28 -13.13 2.95 4.11
CA VAL A 28 -13.70 2.02 3.13
C VAL A 28 -15.21 1.85 3.28
N GLY A 29 -15.75 2.01 4.48
CA GLY A 29 -17.16 1.78 4.77
C GLY A 29 -17.65 0.44 4.25
N ASP A 30 -18.81 0.40 3.60
CA ASP A 30 -19.41 -0.81 3.03
C ASP A 30 -18.78 -1.27 1.69
N ASN A 31 -17.75 -0.57 1.20
CA ASN A 31 -17.11 -0.89 -0.08
C ASN A 31 -16.01 -1.95 0.02
N ALA A 32 -15.64 -2.39 1.23
CA ALA A 32 -14.68 -3.46 1.42
C ALA A 32 -15.25 -4.81 0.98
N PHE A 33 -14.46 -5.60 0.27
CA PHE A 33 -14.80 -7.00 -0.03
C PHE A 33 -13.89 -8.01 0.70
N THR A 34 -12.92 -7.51 1.46
CA THR A 34 -12.17 -8.26 2.47
C THR A 34 -12.27 -7.56 3.82
N MET A 35 -12.15 -8.32 4.90
CA MET A 35 -12.13 -7.74 6.25
C MET A 35 -10.88 -6.88 6.44
N PRO A 36 -10.99 -5.72 7.13
CA PRO A 36 -9.82 -4.95 7.52
C PRO A 36 -8.87 -5.73 8.42
N VAL A 37 -7.63 -5.81 8.02
CA VAL A 37 -6.54 -6.48 8.73
C VAL A 37 -5.72 -5.46 9.50
N TYR A 38 -5.25 -5.81 10.69
CA TYR A 38 -4.33 -5.01 11.46
C TYR A 38 -3.14 -5.86 11.90
N TRP A 39 -1.94 -5.36 11.62
CA TRP A 39 -0.69 -5.99 12.03
C TRP A 39 0.22 -4.99 12.73
N GLU A 40 0.96 -5.47 13.74
CA GLU A 40 2.01 -4.69 14.34
C GLU A 40 3.27 -5.53 14.62
N ALA A 41 4.42 -4.87 14.60
CA ALA A 41 5.69 -5.46 14.96
C ALA A 41 6.67 -4.43 15.52
N GLU A 42 7.59 -4.92 16.34
CA GLU A 42 8.78 -4.16 16.75
C GLU A 42 10.03 -4.83 16.19
N ARG A 43 10.96 -4.00 15.71
CA ARG A 43 12.25 -4.43 15.19
C ARG A 43 13.35 -3.54 15.73
N ARG A 44 14.57 -4.06 15.84
CA ARG A 44 15.76 -3.31 16.20
C ARG A 44 16.82 -3.52 15.14
N GLY A 45 17.55 -2.47 14.81
CA GLY A 45 18.61 -2.51 13.82
C GLY A 45 19.18 -1.14 13.54
N ARG A 46 19.97 -1.05 12.50
CA ARG A 46 20.66 0.18 12.09
C ARG A 46 20.74 0.28 10.58
N ASP A 47 20.83 1.50 10.06
CA ASP A 47 20.96 1.74 8.62
C ASP A 47 22.32 1.34 8.05
N ALA A 48 23.37 1.42 8.87
CA ALA A 48 24.74 1.00 8.57
C ALA A 48 25.49 0.71 9.86
N ASP A 49 26.63 0.01 9.78
CA ASP A 49 27.43 -0.41 10.96
C ASP A 49 27.90 0.76 11.84
N ASN A 50 28.17 1.90 11.23
CA ASN A 50 28.59 3.14 11.91
C ASN A 50 27.40 4.02 12.36
N ARG A 51 26.16 3.57 12.19
CA ARG A 51 24.97 4.30 12.64
C ARG A 51 24.47 3.76 13.98
N PRO A 52 23.85 4.59 14.81
CA PRO A 52 23.24 4.13 16.06
C PRO A 52 22.12 3.14 15.77
N GLU A 53 21.93 2.21 16.72
CA GLU A 53 20.79 1.30 16.70
C GLU A 53 19.49 2.08 16.93
N MET A 54 18.47 1.75 16.16
CA MET A 54 17.13 2.28 16.33
C MET A 54 16.13 1.17 16.64
N LYS A 55 15.11 1.53 17.41
CA LYS A 55 13.91 0.73 17.61
C LYS A 55 12.86 1.23 16.63
N LEU A 56 12.26 0.31 15.88
CA LEU A 56 11.21 0.57 14.89
C LEU A 56 9.95 -0.17 15.32
N LYS A 57 8.87 0.54 15.58
CA LYS A 57 7.52 -0.02 15.69
C LYS A 57 6.79 0.22 14.37
N ILE A 58 6.26 -0.85 13.80
CA ILE A 58 5.50 -0.85 12.54
C ILE A 58 4.07 -1.19 12.89
N THR A 59 3.12 -0.40 12.40
CA THR A 59 1.70 -0.72 12.43
C THR A 59 1.13 -0.57 11.03
N THR A 60 0.37 -1.54 10.56
CA THR A 60 -0.24 -1.55 9.23
C THR A 60 -1.66 -2.06 9.32
N SER A 61 -2.58 -1.34 8.68
CA SER A 61 -3.95 -1.81 8.47
C SER A 61 -4.29 -1.72 6.99
N PHE A 62 -4.99 -2.72 6.46
CA PHE A 62 -5.40 -2.72 5.07
C PHE A 62 -6.64 -3.59 4.83
N CYS A 63 -7.33 -3.32 3.75
CA CYS A 63 -8.35 -4.17 3.15
C CYS A 63 -8.37 -3.96 1.63
N PHE A 64 -9.20 -4.74 0.94
CA PHE A 64 -9.40 -4.57 -0.50
C PHE A 64 -10.81 -4.08 -0.79
N SER A 65 -10.92 -3.16 -1.78
CA SER A 65 -12.17 -2.59 -2.27
C SER A 65 -12.17 -2.52 -3.80
N LYS A 66 -13.36 -2.62 -4.41
CA LYS A 66 -13.52 -2.42 -5.87
C LYS A 66 -13.69 -0.96 -6.26
N GLN A 67 -14.08 -0.11 -5.33
CA GLN A 67 -14.48 1.27 -5.60
C GLN A 67 -13.49 2.28 -5.02
N ILE A 68 -12.72 1.89 -4.01
CA ILE A 68 -11.84 2.78 -3.27
C ILE A 68 -10.41 2.24 -3.36
N SER A 69 -9.49 3.12 -3.76
CA SER A 69 -8.05 2.90 -3.67
C SER A 69 -7.47 4.04 -2.84
N HIS A 70 -6.85 3.72 -1.71
CA HIS A 70 -6.31 4.73 -0.81
C HIS A 70 -5.10 4.20 -0.07
N ILE A 71 -3.97 4.88 -0.17
CA ILE A 71 -2.72 4.45 0.49
C ILE A 71 -2.10 5.64 1.20
N GLU A 72 -1.87 5.48 2.49
CA GLU A 72 -1.21 6.49 3.33
C GLU A 72 -0.04 5.91 4.10
N PHE A 73 1.01 6.70 4.19
CA PHE A 73 2.21 6.40 4.94
C PHE A 73 2.47 7.46 6.00
N TYR A 74 2.77 7.02 7.22
CA TYR A 74 3.13 7.87 8.34
C TYR A 74 4.46 7.45 8.96
N HIS A 75 5.22 8.41 9.45
CA HIS A 75 6.42 8.17 10.25
C HIS A 75 6.48 9.16 11.41
N ASN A 76 6.57 8.63 12.65
CA ASN A 76 6.50 9.43 13.86
C ASN A 76 5.34 10.44 13.80
N SER A 77 4.14 9.96 13.44
CA SER A 77 2.90 10.73 13.27
C SER A 77 2.92 11.80 12.17
N SER A 78 4.00 11.90 11.38
CA SER A 78 4.04 12.80 10.22
C SER A 78 3.57 12.05 8.97
N TRP A 79 2.63 12.63 8.24
CA TRP A 79 2.21 12.12 6.94
C TRP A 79 3.32 12.25 5.90
N LEU A 80 3.59 11.17 5.19
CA LEU A 80 4.65 11.09 4.18
C LEU A 80 4.04 11.27 2.77
N GLU A 81 3.92 12.51 2.32
CA GLU A 81 3.40 12.83 0.98
C GLU A 81 4.15 12.09 -0.15
N TYR A 82 5.45 11.90 0.00
CA TYR A 82 6.30 11.22 -0.99
C TYR A 82 6.72 9.81 -0.56
N GLY A 83 6.15 9.27 0.52
CA GLY A 83 6.37 7.91 1.00
C GLY A 83 7.82 7.66 1.44
N GLY A 84 8.67 7.21 0.52
CA GLY A 84 10.05 6.83 0.80
C GLY A 84 10.21 5.36 1.17
N SER A 85 10.97 5.05 2.24
CA SER A 85 11.24 3.67 2.64
C SER A 85 9.98 2.85 2.96
N PRO A 86 8.95 3.37 3.64
CA PRO A 86 7.70 2.64 3.86
C PRO A 86 6.95 2.32 2.56
N ASP A 87 6.84 3.25 1.64
CA ASP A 87 6.21 3.03 0.33
C ASP A 87 6.95 1.96 -0.47
N LYS A 88 8.29 2.04 -0.54
CA LYS A 88 9.12 1.02 -1.21
C LYS A 88 8.92 -0.36 -0.59
N ALA A 89 8.82 -0.44 0.73
CA ALA A 89 8.60 -1.69 1.44
C ALA A 89 7.24 -2.32 1.11
N VAL A 90 6.16 -1.53 1.15
CA VAL A 90 4.81 -1.99 0.80
C VAL A 90 4.76 -2.47 -0.65
N ARG A 91 5.25 -1.66 -1.60
CA ARG A 91 5.30 -2.03 -3.03
C ARG A 91 6.03 -3.35 -3.25
N SER A 92 7.20 -3.50 -2.65
CA SER A 92 8.01 -4.72 -2.78
C SER A 92 7.33 -5.93 -2.14
N ALA A 93 6.82 -5.79 -0.91
CA ALA A 93 6.23 -6.90 -0.18
C ALA A 93 4.94 -7.41 -0.83
N PHE A 94 3.99 -6.51 -1.10
CA PHE A 94 2.70 -6.86 -1.67
C PHE A 94 2.85 -7.45 -3.08
N THR A 95 3.67 -6.82 -3.94
CA THR A 95 3.88 -7.35 -5.30
C THR A 95 4.49 -8.75 -5.27
N ALA A 96 5.54 -8.95 -4.46
CA ALA A 96 6.19 -10.26 -4.39
C ALA A 96 5.29 -11.34 -3.79
N ALA A 97 4.53 -11.01 -2.74
CA ALA A 97 3.64 -11.96 -2.07
C ALA A 97 2.46 -12.37 -2.97
N PHE A 98 1.77 -11.41 -3.59
CA PHE A 98 0.66 -11.71 -4.51
C PHE A 98 1.12 -12.38 -5.81
N ASP A 99 2.27 -11.98 -6.39
CA ASP A 99 2.83 -12.67 -7.55
C ASP A 99 3.14 -14.13 -7.25
N LYS A 100 3.72 -14.41 -6.07
CA LYS A 100 3.96 -15.77 -5.61
C LYS A 100 2.65 -16.53 -5.42
N PHE A 101 1.67 -15.95 -4.74
CA PHE A 101 0.36 -16.57 -4.51
C PHE A 101 -0.35 -16.92 -5.82
N LEU A 102 -0.35 -16.01 -6.80
CA LEU A 102 -0.95 -16.22 -8.11
C LEU A 102 -0.27 -17.35 -8.90
N ARG A 103 1.07 -17.45 -8.83
CA ARG A 103 1.83 -18.54 -9.46
C ARG A 103 1.56 -19.88 -8.80
N ASP A 104 1.64 -19.93 -7.48
CA ASP A 104 1.48 -21.17 -6.72
C ASP A 104 0.06 -21.75 -6.88
N ASN A 105 -0.94 -20.90 -7.13
CA ASN A 105 -2.32 -21.30 -7.40
C ASN A 105 -2.65 -21.39 -8.91
N ASN A 106 -1.68 -21.35 -9.81
CA ASN A 106 -1.84 -21.47 -11.27
C ASN A 106 -2.87 -20.47 -11.85
N LYS A 107 -2.95 -19.25 -11.31
CA LYS A 107 -3.92 -18.23 -11.76
C LYS A 107 -3.48 -17.48 -13.03
N TYR A 108 -2.18 -17.52 -13.37
CA TYR A 108 -1.66 -16.96 -14.62
C TYR A 108 -1.89 -17.89 -15.80
N THR A 109 -2.18 -17.32 -16.97
CA THR A 109 -2.13 -18.06 -18.24
C THR A 109 -0.68 -18.23 -18.72
N LYS A 110 -0.43 -19.19 -19.64
CA LYS A 110 0.95 -19.56 -20.06
C LYS A 110 1.83 -18.42 -20.59
N SER A 111 1.25 -17.38 -21.16
CA SER A 111 1.94 -16.22 -21.74
C SER A 111 1.71 -14.92 -20.97
N GLU A 112 1.10 -15.00 -19.81
CA GLU A 112 0.69 -13.82 -19.05
C GLU A 112 1.89 -13.22 -18.29
N SER A 113 2.09 -11.90 -18.41
CA SER A 113 3.11 -11.17 -17.64
C SER A 113 2.78 -11.19 -16.13
N LYS A 114 3.77 -10.91 -15.29
CA LYS A 114 3.56 -10.75 -13.86
C LYS A 114 2.74 -9.48 -13.55
N ILE A 115 2.12 -9.48 -12.40
CA ILE A 115 1.51 -8.27 -11.84
C ILE A 115 2.58 -7.23 -11.51
N ILE A 116 2.16 -5.96 -11.51
CA ILE A 116 2.92 -4.84 -10.96
C ILE A 116 2.15 -4.23 -9.79
N PHE A 117 2.79 -3.36 -9.01
CA PHE A 117 2.13 -2.78 -7.83
C PHE A 117 0.86 -1.98 -8.18
N GLN A 118 0.81 -1.35 -9.35
CA GLN A 118 -0.39 -0.62 -9.80
C GLN A 118 -1.63 -1.51 -9.82
N ASP A 119 -1.49 -2.77 -10.24
CA ASP A 119 -2.60 -3.72 -10.29
C ASP A 119 -3.17 -4.03 -8.91
N ILE A 120 -2.32 -3.99 -7.86
CA ILE A 120 -2.71 -4.15 -6.46
C ILE A 120 -3.30 -2.84 -5.94
N GLN A 121 -2.62 -1.73 -6.20
CA GLN A 121 -2.97 -0.40 -5.73
C GLN A 121 -4.39 -0.01 -6.11
N ASP A 122 -4.85 -0.37 -7.30
CA ASP A 122 -6.18 -0.01 -7.82
C ASP A 122 -7.35 -0.55 -6.98
N SER A 123 -7.10 -1.50 -6.08
CA SER A 123 -8.09 -2.04 -5.15
C SER A 123 -7.65 -2.07 -3.69
N LEU A 124 -6.48 -1.52 -3.37
CA LEU A 124 -5.92 -1.56 -2.02
C LEU A 124 -6.29 -0.29 -1.23
N VAL A 125 -6.84 -0.48 -0.06
CA VAL A 125 -6.94 0.54 0.99
C VAL A 125 -5.94 0.17 2.08
N LEU A 126 -4.92 1.01 2.32
CA LEU A 126 -3.83 0.72 3.25
C LEU A 126 -3.38 1.97 3.99
N VAL A 127 -3.24 1.85 5.29
CA VAL A 127 -2.60 2.86 6.13
C VAL A 127 -1.49 2.18 6.92
N THR A 128 -0.29 2.73 6.88
CA THR A 128 0.82 2.24 7.70
C THR A 128 1.52 3.38 8.41
N ASN A 129 1.91 3.14 9.65
CA ASN A 129 2.66 4.06 10.47
C ASN A 129 3.89 3.37 11.05
N CYS A 130 5.03 4.05 10.96
CA CYS A 130 6.29 3.61 11.53
C CYS A 130 6.72 4.59 12.60
N PHE A 131 6.98 4.08 13.82
CA PHE A 131 7.64 4.86 14.86
C PHE A 131 9.08 4.42 14.99
N SER A 132 10.00 5.37 14.86
CA SER A 132 11.44 5.15 15.03
C SER A 132 12.01 6.05 16.11
N THR A 133 12.90 5.51 16.93
CA THR A 133 13.64 6.29 17.94
C THR A 133 14.62 7.28 17.34
N ILE A 134 14.96 7.13 16.06
CA ILE A 134 15.83 8.02 15.31
C ILE A 134 15.04 8.57 14.12
N GLY A 135 15.00 9.88 13.97
CA GLY A 135 14.38 10.51 12.81
C GLY A 135 15.18 10.22 11.54
N CYS A 136 14.54 9.61 10.56
CA CYS A 136 15.14 9.22 9.28
C CYS A 136 14.52 9.98 8.10
N PHE A 137 14.04 11.20 8.34
CA PHE A 137 13.47 12.05 7.29
C PHE A 137 14.54 12.55 6.32
N GLU A 138 14.22 12.59 5.05
CA GLU A 138 15.13 13.09 4.00
C GLU A 138 15.42 14.59 4.14
N ASN A 139 14.43 15.35 4.65
CA ASN A 139 14.52 16.79 4.77
C ASN A 139 13.65 17.35 5.90
N GLN A 140 13.76 18.67 6.12
CA GLN A 140 13.01 19.39 7.15
C GLN A 140 11.49 19.34 6.96
N THR A 141 11.00 19.14 5.74
CA THR A 141 9.55 19.07 5.45
C THR A 141 8.90 17.78 5.93
N LYS A 142 9.70 16.77 6.30
CA LYS A 142 9.27 15.47 6.82
C LYS A 142 8.28 14.69 5.92
N LYS A 143 8.32 14.92 4.62
CA LYS A 143 7.42 14.32 3.64
C LYS A 143 7.91 12.98 3.08
N SER A 144 9.14 12.59 3.36
CA SER A 144 9.76 11.33 2.93
C SER A 144 10.75 10.81 3.97
N VAL A 145 10.84 9.49 4.06
CA VAL A 145 11.79 8.78 4.93
C VAL A 145 12.78 8.01 4.06
N ASN A 146 14.07 8.14 4.37
CA ASN A 146 15.13 7.39 3.74
C ASN A 146 15.93 6.61 4.80
N SER A 147 15.52 5.37 5.04
CA SER A 147 16.15 4.45 5.97
C SER A 147 16.15 3.05 5.37
N LYS A 148 17.34 2.52 5.12
CA LYS A 148 17.51 1.17 4.59
C LYS A 148 16.94 0.12 5.56
N PHE A 149 17.24 0.26 6.84
CA PHE A 149 16.73 -0.63 7.87
C PHE A 149 15.20 -0.62 7.93
N THR A 150 14.56 0.57 7.90
CA THR A 150 13.10 0.68 7.89
C THR A 150 12.52 -0.05 6.67
N GLN A 151 13.09 0.15 5.48
CA GLN A 151 12.63 -0.52 4.27
C GLN A 151 12.76 -2.05 4.36
N GLU A 152 13.91 -2.56 4.78
CA GLU A 152 14.18 -3.99 4.88
C GLU A 152 13.30 -4.66 5.96
N ALA A 153 13.23 -4.06 7.15
CA ALA A 153 12.44 -4.57 8.26
C ALA A 153 10.94 -4.62 7.93
N MET A 154 10.41 -3.56 7.34
CA MET A 154 9.01 -3.54 6.88
C MET A 154 8.75 -4.53 5.76
N THR A 155 9.65 -4.62 4.78
CA THR A 155 9.50 -5.56 3.65
C THR A 155 9.45 -7.01 4.16
N ALA A 156 10.35 -7.38 5.07
CA ALA A 156 10.39 -8.71 5.66
C ALA A 156 9.10 -9.00 6.46
N PHE A 157 8.73 -8.08 7.34
CA PHE A 157 7.53 -8.19 8.17
C PHE A 157 6.26 -8.35 7.32
N LEU A 158 6.05 -7.48 6.34
CA LEU A 158 4.86 -7.52 5.50
C LEU A 158 4.79 -8.79 4.64
N LYS A 159 5.92 -9.27 4.12
CA LYS A 159 5.97 -10.55 3.37
C LYS A 159 5.60 -11.74 4.26
N GLU A 160 6.12 -11.79 5.47
CA GLU A 160 5.81 -12.83 6.44
C GLU A 160 4.32 -12.83 6.79
N GLN A 161 3.77 -11.67 7.15
CA GLN A 161 2.37 -11.53 7.52
C GLN A 161 1.41 -11.82 6.35
N LEU A 162 1.74 -11.40 5.14
CA LEU A 162 0.95 -11.74 3.95
C LEU A 162 0.91 -13.25 3.68
N GLN A 163 2.02 -13.97 3.88
CA GLN A 163 2.03 -15.43 3.74
C GLN A 163 1.10 -16.11 4.75
N VAL A 164 1.13 -15.65 6.01
CA VAL A 164 0.21 -16.15 7.05
C VAL A 164 -1.24 -15.82 6.68
N TRP A 165 -1.51 -14.58 6.27
CA TRP A 165 -2.85 -14.15 5.87
C TRP A 165 -3.42 -14.95 4.71
N PHE A 166 -2.62 -15.32 3.71
CA PHE A 166 -3.04 -16.17 2.59
C PHE A 166 -3.46 -17.56 3.02
N ILE A 167 -2.89 -18.08 4.11
CA ILE A 167 -3.24 -19.39 4.65
C ILE A 167 -4.50 -19.31 5.52
N GLU A 168 -4.54 -18.34 6.43
CA GLU A 168 -5.62 -18.19 7.41
C GLU A 168 -6.92 -17.66 6.78
N ASN A 169 -6.79 -16.79 5.77
CA ASN A 169 -7.92 -16.10 5.12
C ASN A 169 -8.01 -16.45 3.63
N LYS A 170 -7.92 -17.74 3.31
CA LYS A 170 -7.81 -18.22 1.92
C LYS A 170 -8.86 -17.65 0.98
N GLN A 171 -10.12 -17.58 1.41
CA GLN A 171 -11.21 -17.07 0.56
C GLN A 171 -11.06 -15.57 0.26
N GLU A 172 -10.63 -14.78 1.22
CA GLU A 172 -10.37 -13.34 1.03
C GLU A 172 -9.14 -13.11 0.16
N ALA A 173 -8.09 -13.90 0.38
CA ALA A 173 -6.88 -13.87 -0.43
C ALA A 173 -7.17 -14.21 -1.92
N GLU A 174 -8.00 -15.22 -2.17
CA GLU A 174 -8.44 -15.57 -3.51
C GLU A 174 -9.25 -14.45 -4.17
N ARG A 175 -10.19 -13.83 -3.46
CA ARG A 175 -10.97 -12.69 -3.97
C ARG A 175 -10.06 -11.49 -4.29
N ALA A 176 -9.13 -11.17 -3.40
CA ALA A 176 -8.16 -10.10 -3.63
C ALA A 176 -7.28 -10.38 -4.85
N ALA A 177 -6.74 -11.60 -4.95
CA ALA A 177 -5.92 -12.02 -6.08
C ALA A 177 -6.68 -12.00 -7.42
N GLU A 178 -7.95 -12.39 -7.44
CA GLU A 178 -8.80 -12.32 -8.62
C GLU A 178 -9.06 -10.86 -9.05
N GLN A 179 -9.35 -9.97 -8.09
CA GLN A 179 -9.51 -8.55 -8.40
C GLN A 179 -8.22 -7.93 -8.95
N ILE A 180 -7.06 -8.27 -8.38
CA ILE A 180 -5.75 -7.83 -8.88
C ILE A 180 -5.51 -8.29 -10.33
N LEU A 181 -5.90 -9.52 -10.68
CA LEU A 181 -5.82 -10.00 -12.07
C LEU A 181 -6.77 -9.25 -12.99
N VAL A 182 -7.97 -8.89 -12.53
CA VAL A 182 -8.91 -8.06 -13.29
C VAL A 182 -8.29 -6.69 -13.57
N ASN A 183 -7.73 -6.03 -12.55
CA ASN A 183 -7.06 -4.73 -12.68
C ASN A 183 -5.91 -4.81 -13.69
N LYS A 184 -5.05 -5.83 -13.56
CA LYS A 184 -3.94 -6.08 -14.48
C LYS A 184 -4.41 -6.21 -15.94
N ARG A 185 -5.39 -7.06 -16.18
CA ARG A 185 -5.90 -7.32 -17.53
C ARG A 185 -6.56 -6.09 -18.13
N ALA A 186 -7.25 -5.29 -17.32
CA ALA A 186 -7.82 -4.00 -17.72
C ALA A 186 -6.69 -3.01 -18.10
N ARG A 187 -5.64 -2.87 -17.28
CA ARG A 187 -4.48 -2.03 -17.57
C ARG A 187 -3.80 -2.44 -18.88
N GLU A 188 -3.47 -3.73 -19.05
CA GLU A 188 -2.81 -4.23 -20.25
C GLU A 188 -3.65 -4.03 -21.52
N SER A 189 -4.97 -4.19 -21.42
CA SER A 189 -5.89 -3.91 -22.52
C SER A 189 -5.89 -2.43 -22.90
N ALA A 190 -5.95 -1.54 -21.91
CA ALA A 190 -5.89 -0.10 -22.13
C ALA A 190 -4.54 0.34 -22.75
N GLU A 191 -3.42 -0.22 -22.31
CA GLU A 191 -2.09 0.05 -22.87
C GLU A 191 -1.98 -0.41 -24.33
N LYS A 192 -2.49 -1.59 -24.68
CA LYS A 192 -2.54 -2.09 -26.07
C LYS A 192 -3.38 -1.16 -26.96
N THR A 193 -4.55 -0.77 -26.50
CA THR A 193 -5.42 0.16 -27.22
C THR A 193 -4.73 1.50 -27.46
N LYS A 194 -4.12 2.08 -26.41
CA LYS A 194 -3.36 3.34 -26.49
C LYS A 194 -2.19 3.25 -27.48
N SER A 195 -1.46 2.13 -27.48
CA SER A 195 -0.34 1.90 -28.42
C SER A 195 -0.84 1.81 -29.85
N THR A 196 -1.95 1.10 -30.10
CA THR A 196 -2.55 0.96 -31.42
C THR A 196 -3.03 2.31 -31.97
N VAL A 197 -3.71 3.10 -31.13
CA VAL A 197 -4.18 4.45 -31.51
C VAL A 197 -2.99 5.37 -31.81
N LYS A 198 -1.94 5.36 -30.98
CA LYS A 198 -0.73 6.14 -31.25
C LYS A 198 -0.10 5.77 -32.60
N LYS A 199 0.04 4.48 -32.91
CA LYS A 199 0.59 4.02 -34.20
C LYS A 199 -0.23 4.48 -35.39
N LYS A 200 -1.58 4.44 -35.26
CA LYS A 200 -2.48 4.91 -36.33
C LYS A 200 -2.37 6.43 -36.55
N LEU A 201 -2.24 7.21 -35.48
CA LEU A 201 -2.10 8.66 -35.57
C LEU A 201 -0.73 9.08 -36.08
N SER A 202 0.36 8.42 -35.68
CA SER A 202 1.71 8.72 -36.17
C SER A 202 1.93 8.28 -37.60
N GLY A 203 1.28 7.23 -38.08
CA GLY A 203 1.33 6.83 -39.50
C GLY A 203 0.56 7.76 -40.46
N ASN A 204 -0.24 8.70 -39.96
CA ASN A 204 -0.93 9.73 -40.74
C ASN A 204 -0.19 11.08 -40.75
N ILE A 205 1.03 11.16 -40.17
CA ILE A 205 1.86 12.34 -40.13
C ILE A 205 3.11 12.07 -40.99
N ASP A 206 2.91 11.56 -42.18
CA ASP A 206 3.94 11.66 -43.25
C ASP A 206 3.73 12.99 -44.00
N ILE A 207 4.59 13.99 -43.62
CA ILE A 207 4.78 15.23 -44.36
C ILE A 207 5.90 15.02 -45.37
#